data_bf150f3af420ee3deafa12557af26f28
#
_entry.id   bf150f3af420ee3deafa12557af26f28
#
_cell.length_a   1.000
_cell.length_b   1.000
_cell.length_c   1.000
_cell.angle_alpha   90.00
_cell.angle_beta   90.00
_cell.angle_gamma   90.00
#
_symmetry.space_group_name_H-M   'P 1'
#
loop_
_entity.id
_entity.type
_entity.pdbx_description
1 polymer ?
#
loop_
_entity_poly.entity_id
_entity_poly.type
_entity_poly.pdbx_seq_one_letter_code
_entity_poly.pdbx_strand_id
1 'polypeptide(L)'
;MAKRVLVVDDHVPTRALIRTILEAEKTEQFEVFEAGTGTECLKSADKQGPFDLVLLDVNLPDMDGYGVCRALRHVDKKVPIVFVTAKGDLKDYTAGREAGGDSYLVKPIARAALRSIVNLFTSIERAKRPDFGG
;
A
#
# COMPACT_ATOMS: atom_id res chain seq x y z
N MET A 1 -10.74 14.94 8.14
CA MET A 1 -11.19 13.97 7.13
C MET A 1 -10.40 12.68 7.30
N ALA A 2 -11.04 11.55 7.06
CA ALA A 2 -10.39 10.26 7.15
C ALA A 2 -9.34 10.10 6.05
N LYS A 3 -8.21 9.50 6.40
CA LYS A 3 -7.21 9.08 5.43
C LYS A 3 -7.65 7.74 4.82
N ARG A 4 -7.59 7.62 3.53
CA ARG A 4 -8.10 6.47 2.78
C ARG A 4 -6.93 5.54 2.42
N VAL A 5 -6.97 4.32 2.96
CA VAL A 5 -5.89 3.34 2.80
C VAL A 5 -6.44 2.09 2.13
N LEU A 6 -5.80 1.67 1.03
CA LEU A 6 -6.12 0.42 0.35
C LEU A 6 -5.12 -0.64 0.76
N VAL A 7 -5.62 -1.76 1.29
CA VAL A 7 -4.80 -2.91 1.72
C VAL A 7 -4.99 -4.04 0.71
N VAL A 8 -3.90 -4.44 0.07
CA VAL A 8 -3.91 -5.47 -0.99
C VAL A 8 -3.09 -6.67 -0.55
N ASP A 9 -3.77 -7.77 -0.23
CA ASP A 9 -3.17 -9.01 0.25
C ASP A 9 -4.21 -10.11 0.11
N ASP A 10 -3.83 -11.27 -0.41
CA ASP A 10 -4.76 -12.38 -0.58
C ASP A 10 -5.07 -13.11 0.75
N HIS A 11 -4.27 -12.86 1.78
CA HIS A 11 -4.44 -13.48 3.10
C HIS A 11 -5.41 -12.67 3.95
N VAL A 12 -6.63 -13.18 4.11
CA VAL A 12 -7.70 -12.48 4.83
C VAL A 12 -7.28 -12.07 6.25
N PRO A 13 -6.61 -12.93 7.06
CA PRO A 13 -6.18 -12.52 8.40
C PRO A 13 -5.20 -11.35 8.39
N THR A 14 -4.33 -11.24 7.40
CA THR A 14 -3.41 -10.11 7.29
C THR A 14 -4.17 -8.81 7.06
N ARG A 15 -5.15 -8.82 6.14
CA ARG A 15 -5.98 -7.63 5.91
C ARG A 15 -6.74 -7.25 7.17
N ALA A 16 -7.30 -8.23 7.87
CA ALA A 16 -8.04 -7.98 9.12
C ALA A 16 -7.15 -7.38 10.21
N LEU A 17 -5.92 -7.87 10.33
CA LEU A 17 -4.95 -7.33 11.29
C LEU A 17 -4.63 -5.87 10.99
N ILE A 18 -4.31 -5.57 9.74
CA ILE A 18 -3.99 -4.20 9.33
C ILE A 18 -5.18 -3.28 9.59
N ARG A 19 -6.39 -3.70 9.21
CA ARG A 19 -7.61 -2.92 9.47
C ARG A 19 -7.77 -2.64 10.95
N THR A 20 -7.61 -3.66 11.79
CA THR A 20 -7.75 -3.52 13.24
C THR A 20 -6.75 -2.51 13.80
N ILE A 21 -5.50 -2.57 13.36
CA ILE A 21 -4.46 -1.65 13.81
C ILE A 21 -4.81 -0.21 13.41
N LEU A 22 -5.23 0.00 12.16
CA LEU A 22 -5.52 1.35 11.65
C LEU A 22 -6.81 1.90 12.26
N GLU A 23 -7.83 1.09 12.43
CA GLU A 23 -9.10 1.53 13.01
C GLU A 23 -8.99 1.83 14.51
N ALA A 24 -7.99 1.25 15.18
CA ALA A 24 -7.72 1.54 16.60
C ALA A 24 -6.95 2.84 16.81
N GLU A 25 -6.48 3.50 15.76
CA GLU A 25 -5.71 4.73 15.87
C GLU A 25 -6.60 5.87 16.34
N LYS A 26 -6.16 6.59 17.39
CA LYS A 26 -6.98 7.63 18.03
C LYS A 26 -6.64 9.04 17.56
N THR A 27 -5.44 9.24 17.04
CA THR A 27 -4.97 10.57 16.63
C THR A 27 -5.29 10.86 15.17
N GLU A 28 -5.63 9.85 14.39
CA GLU A 28 -5.97 9.98 12.97
C GLU A 28 -7.05 8.98 12.63
N GLN A 29 -8.02 9.40 11.83
CA GLN A 29 -9.08 8.52 11.36
C GLN A 29 -8.69 7.92 10.02
N PHE A 30 -8.76 6.60 9.91
CA PHE A 30 -8.49 5.87 8.67
C PHE A 30 -9.74 5.18 8.15
N GLU A 31 -9.95 5.29 6.86
CA GLU A 31 -10.97 4.52 6.14
C GLU A 31 -10.22 3.45 5.35
N VAL A 32 -10.43 2.18 5.69
CA VAL A 32 -9.66 1.06 5.14
C VAL A 32 -10.48 0.34 4.07
N PHE A 33 -9.88 0.19 2.91
CA PHE A 33 -10.42 -0.58 1.78
C PHE A 33 -9.55 -1.82 1.59
N GLU A 34 -10.13 -2.90 1.13
CA GLU A 34 -9.41 -4.18 0.98
C GLU A 34 -9.55 -4.74 -0.42
N ALA A 35 -8.47 -5.35 -0.90
CA ALA A 35 -8.45 -6.10 -2.16
C ALA A 35 -7.63 -7.37 -1.94
N GLY A 36 -8.11 -8.50 -2.46
CA GLY A 36 -7.44 -9.78 -2.33
C GLY A 36 -6.65 -10.19 -3.55
N THR A 37 -6.76 -9.43 -4.65
CA THR A 37 -6.08 -9.71 -5.92
C THR A 37 -5.58 -8.42 -6.54
N GLY A 38 -4.66 -8.56 -7.49
CA GLY A 38 -4.19 -7.40 -8.26
C GLY A 38 -5.30 -6.75 -9.08
N THR A 39 -6.17 -7.57 -9.66
CA THR A 39 -7.32 -7.07 -10.43
C THR A 39 -8.26 -6.24 -9.55
N GLU A 40 -8.58 -6.72 -8.35
CA GLU A 40 -9.39 -5.96 -7.40
C GLU A 40 -8.72 -4.66 -7.00
N CYS A 41 -7.41 -4.69 -6.80
CA CYS A 41 -6.62 -3.50 -6.46
C CYS A 41 -6.78 -2.42 -7.54
N LEU A 42 -6.59 -2.79 -8.80
CA LEU A 42 -6.68 -1.83 -9.90
C LEU A 42 -8.10 -1.31 -10.09
N LYS A 43 -9.12 -2.16 -9.90
CA LYS A 43 -10.51 -1.72 -9.95
C LYS A 43 -10.83 -0.74 -8.82
N SER A 44 -10.35 -1.01 -7.61
CA SER A 44 -10.55 -0.11 -6.48
C SER A 44 -9.89 1.24 -6.71
N ALA A 45 -8.68 1.25 -7.25
CA ALA A 45 -7.98 2.48 -7.57
C ALA A 45 -8.74 3.33 -8.58
N ASP A 46 -9.34 2.69 -9.58
CA ASP A 46 -10.10 3.36 -10.62
C ASP A 46 -11.45 3.90 -10.08
N LYS A 47 -12.16 3.09 -9.30
CA LYS A 47 -13.54 3.40 -8.89
C LYS A 47 -13.66 4.14 -7.57
N GLN A 48 -12.74 3.88 -6.64
CA GLN A 48 -12.81 4.41 -5.27
C GLN A 48 -11.67 5.37 -4.94
N GLY A 49 -10.66 5.46 -5.82
CA GLY A 49 -9.54 6.38 -5.61
C GLY A 49 -9.96 7.84 -5.73
N PRO A 50 -9.06 8.77 -5.44
CA PRO A 50 -7.68 8.49 -5.03
C PRO A 50 -7.56 8.00 -3.59
N PHE A 51 -6.54 7.20 -3.33
CA PHE A 51 -6.19 6.78 -1.98
C PHE A 51 -5.04 7.62 -1.43
N ASP A 52 -4.92 7.67 -0.10
CA ASP A 52 -3.81 8.34 0.56
C ASP A 52 -2.61 7.42 0.73
N LEU A 53 -2.83 6.11 0.65
CA LEU A 53 -1.78 5.10 0.78
C LEU A 53 -2.29 3.77 0.23
N VAL A 54 -1.41 3.03 -0.43
CA VAL A 54 -1.66 1.63 -0.81
C VAL A 54 -0.62 0.75 -0.11
N LEU A 55 -1.08 -0.23 0.66
CA LEU A 55 -0.26 -1.27 1.25
C LEU A 55 -0.41 -2.51 0.37
N LEU A 56 0.67 -2.97 -0.23
CA LEU A 56 0.62 -3.90 -1.36
C LEU A 56 1.54 -5.09 -1.15
N ASP A 57 0.97 -6.31 -1.13
CA ASP A 57 1.79 -7.53 -1.10
C ASP A 57 2.36 -7.82 -2.49
N VAL A 58 3.56 -8.36 -2.51
CA VAL A 58 4.22 -8.77 -3.74
C VAL A 58 3.60 -10.06 -4.30
N ASN A 59 3.22 -10.99 -3.42
CA ASN A 59 2.68 -12.29 -3.83
C ASN A 59 1.16 -12.27 -3.86
N LEU A 60 0.59 -11.96 -5.02
CA LEU A 60 -0.85 -11.99 -5.24
C LEU A 60 -1.20 -13.16 -6.15
N PRO A 61 -2.44 -13.70 -6.06
CA PRO A 61 -2.77 -14.93 -6.79
C PRO A 61 -2.84 -14.76 -8.32
N ASP A 62 -3.15 -13.57 -8.78
CA ASP A 62 -3.37 -13.30 -10.20
C ASP A 62 -2.25 -12.49 -10.87
N MET A 63 -1.47 -11.74 -10.09
CA MET A 63 -0.45 -10.85 -10.61
C MET A 63 0.71 -10.73 -9.62
N ASP A 64 1.89 -10.42 -10.14
CA ASP A 64 3.02 -10.00 -9.32
C ASP A 64 2.73 -8.59 -8.76
N GLY A 65 2.96 -8.37 -7.48
CA GLY A 65 2.73 -7.07 -6.83
C GLY A 65 3.56 -5.94 -7.44
N TYR A 66 4.75 -6.22 -7.95
CA TYR A 66 5.53 -5.20 -8.66
C TYR A 66 4.82 -4.76 -9.95
N GLY A 67 4.21 -5.71 -10.65
CA GLY A 67 3.39 -5.40 -11.83
C GLY A 67 2.16 -4.58 -11.47
N VAL A 68 1.52 -4.88 -10.34
CA VAL A 68 0.40 -4.08 -9.84
C VAL A 68 0.85 -2.65 -9.53
N CYS A 69 2.01 -2.50 -8.92
CA CYS A 69 2.57 -1.18 -8.61
C CYS A 69 2.79 -0.37 -9.89
N ARG A 70 3.40 -0.97 -10.91
CA ARG A 70 3.60 -0.30 -12.20
C ARG A 70 2.27 0.14 -12.80
N ALA A 71 1.25 -0.72 -12.75
CA ALA A 71 -0.07 -0.40 -13.27
C ALA A 71 -0.74 0.72 -12.46
N LEU A 72 -0.60 0.70 -11.14
CA LEU A 72 -1.11 1.78 -10.29
C LEU A 72 -0.49 3.13 -10.66
N ARG A 73 0.79 3.15 -11.01
CA ARG A 73 1.48 4.39 -11.40
C ARG A 73 0.92 5.00 -12.68
N HIS A 74 0.31 4.20 -13.53
CA HIS A 74 -0.41 4.74 -14.69
C HIS A 74 -1.74 5.38 -14.31
N VAL A 75 -2.35 4.90 -13.23
CA VAL A 75 -3.61 5.46 -12.71
C VAL A 75 -3.33 6.65 -11.79
N ASP A 76 -2.32 6.56 -10.94
CA ASP A 76 -1.99 7.59 -9.96
C ASP A 76 -0.48 7.63 -9.75
N LYS A 77 0.16 8.68 -10.24
CA LYS A 77 1.63 8.83 -10.17
C LYS A 77 2.11 9.29 -8.80
N LYS A 78 1.20 9.72 -7.92
CA LYS A 78 1.57 10.33 -6.65
C LYS A 78 1.16 9.53 -5.42
N VAL A 79 0.30 8.52 -5.54
CA VAL A 79 -0.13 7.78 -4.37
C VAL A 79 1.06 7.07 -3.72
N PRO A 80 1.24 7.17 -2.40
CA PRO A 80 2.27 6.39 -1.72
C PRO A 80 1.95 4.90 -1.84
N ILE A 81 2.96 4.10 -2.19
CA ILE A 81 2.84 2.64 -2.27
C ILE A 81 3.92 2.03 -1.39
N VAL A 82 3.49 1.27 -0.38
CA VAL A 82 4.37 0.56 0.53
C VAL A 82 4.12 -0.93 0.36
N PHE A 83 5.17 -1.66 0.01
CA PHE A 83 5.06 -3.12 -0.08
C PHE A 83 5.05 -3.72 1.33
N VAL A 84 4.10 -4.63 1.59
CA VAL A 84 4.00 -5.36 2.85
C VAL A 84 4.05 -6.84 2.53
N THR A 85 5.21 -7.47 2.68
CA THR A 85 5.44 -8.81 2.17
C THR A 85 6.45 -9.58 3.00
N ALA A 86 6.46 -10.91 2.83
CA ALA A 86 7.46 -11.78 3.45
C ALA A 86 8.83 -11.66 2.78
N LYS A 87 8.89 -11.11 1.58
CA LYS A 87 10.15 -10.93 0.83
C LYS A 87 10.86 -9.67 1.31
N GLY A 88 12.07 -9.80 1.83
CA GLY A 88 12.75 -8.67 2.45
C GLY A 88 14.24 -8.57 2.16
N ASP A 89 14.76 -9.22 1.12
CA ASP A 89 16.18 -9.06 0.80
C ASP A 89 16.41 -7.83 -0.10
N LEU A 90 17.67 -7.47 -0.29
CA LEU A 90 18.05 -6.28 -1.05
C LEU A 90 17.50 -6.30 -2.49
N LYS A 91 17.48 -7.48 -3.10
CA LYS A 91 16.96 -7.64 -4.46
C LYS A 91 15.48 -7.26 -4.54
N ASP A 92 14.70 -7.65 -3.53
CA ASP A 92 13.28 -7.31 -3.48
C ASP A 92 13.06 -5.83 -3.25
N TYR A 93 13.87 -5.18 -2.41
CA TYR A 93 13.82 -3.74 -2.21
C TYR A 93 14.09 -2.99 -3.52
N THR A 94 15.10 -3.43 -4.27
CA THR A 94 15.44 -2.83 -5.56
C THR A 94 14.30 -2.97 -6.56
N ALA A 95 13.73 -4.17 -6.66
CA ALA A 95 12.60 -4.43 -7.56
C ALA A 95 11.39 -3.55 -7.22
N GLY A 96 11.12 -3.36 -5.93
CA GLY A 96 10.02 -2.50 -5.48
C GLY A 96 10.24 -1.04 -5.87
N ARG A 97 11.44 -0.52 -5.69
CA ARG A 97 11.77 0.85 -6.07
C ARG A 97 11.67 1.06 -7.57
N GLU A 98 12.19 0.14 -8.35
CA GLU A 98 12.13 0.20 -9.80
C GLU A 98 10.70 0.15 -10.33
N ALA A 99 9.80 -0.55 -9.61
CA ALA A 99 8.39 -0.58 -9.95
C ALA A 99 7.66 0.72 -9.60
N GLY A 100 8.28 1.61 -8.84
CA GLY A 100 7.68 2.88 -8.42
C GLY A 100 7.17 2.90 -6.99
N GLY A 101 7.54 1.91 -6.16
CA GLY A 101 7.17 1.88 -4.75
C GLY A 101 7.99 2.84 -3.90
N ASP A 102 7.42 3.27 -2.80
CA ASP A 102 8.03 4.24 -1.89
C ASP A 102 8.78 3.59 -0.75
N SER A 103 8.30 2.47 -0.23
CA SER A 103 8.91 1.81 0.92
C SER A 103 8.49 0.34 0.98
N TYR A 104 9.03 -0.34 1.97
CA TYR A 104 8.90 -1.78 2.11
C TYR A 104 8.75 -2.12 3.60
N LEU A 105 7.79 -2.96 3.93
CA LEU A 105 7.58 -3.45 5.29
C LEU A 105 7.54 -4.98 5.24
N VAL A 106 8.41 -5.64 6.00
CA VAL A 106 8.57 -7.10 5.95
C VAL A 106 7.68 -7.76 7.00
N LYS A 107 6.95 -8.80 6.60
CA LYS A 107 6.16 -9.63 7.52
C LYS A 107 7.09 -10.49 8.40
N PRO A 108 6.73 -10.76 9.64
CA PRO A 108 5.46 -10.45 10.30
C PRO A 108 5.35 -8.96 10.65
N ILE A 109 4.12 -8.43 10.55
CA ILE A 109 3.88 -7.00 10.72
C ILE A 109 3.95 -6.63 12.20
N ALA A 110 4.88 -5.74 12.54
CA ALA A 110 4.94 -5.13 13.87
C ALA A 110 3.99 -3.92 13.89
N ARG A 111 3.13 -3.85 14.89
CA ARG A 111 2.14 -2.77 15.02
C ARG A 111 2.80 -1.40 14.96
N ALA A 112 3.88 -1.19 15.71
CA ALA A 112 4.57 0.11 15.75
C ALA A 112 5.17 0.49 14.40
N ALA A 113 5.76 -0.48 13.68
CA ALA A 113 6.34 -0.24 12.36
C ALA A 113 5.26 0.13 11.35
N LEU A 114 4.14 -0.57 11.37
CA LEU A 114 3.02 -0.26 10.48
C LEU A 114 2.47 1.14 10.75
N ARG A 115 2.23 1.47 12.02
CA ARG A 115 1.71 2.79 12.40
C ARG A 115 2.66 3.91 11.97
N SER A 116 3.95 3.74 12.19
CA SER A 116 4.95 4.75 11.81
C SER A 116 4.96 4.98 10.32
N ILE A 117 4.96 3.91 9.53
CA ILE A 117 5.00 4.02 8.06
C ILE A 117 3.71 4.64 7.52
N VAL A 118 2.57 4.22 8.05
CA VAL A 118 1.27 4.76 7.61
C VAL A 118 1.18 6.25 7.95
N ASN A 119 1.56 6.64 9.16
CA ASN A 119 1.52 8.05 9.55
C ASN A 119 2.47 8.90 8.71
N LEU A 120 3.67 8.38 8.44
CA LEU A 120 4.64 9.10 7.60
C LEU A 120 4.06 9.38 6.21
N PHE A 121 3.59 8.36 5.53
CA PHE A 121 3.17 8.51 4.13
C PHE A 121 1.82 9.19 3.96
N THR A 122 0.93 9.12 4.94
CA THR A 122 -0.36 9.82 4.87
C THR A 122 -0.29 11.27 5.32
N SER A 123 0.82 11.69 5.92
CA SER A 123 1.00 13.09 6.36
C SER A 123 1.66 13.98 5.30
N ILE A 124 2.25 13.40 4.25
CA ILE A 124 2.89 14.17 3.18
C ILE A 124 1.84 14.66 2.20
N GLU A 125 1.81 15.96 1.94
CA GLU A 125 0.88 16.54 0.97
C GLU A 125 1.14 15.97 -0.43
N ARG A 126 0.07 15.56 -1.11
CA ARG A 126 0.16 14.97 -2.46
C ARG A 126 0.93 15.86 -3.44
N ALA A 127 0.69 17.16 -3.39
CA ALA A 127 1.34 18.11 -4.31
C ALA A 127 2.86 18.13 -4.16
N LYS A 128 3.38 17.75 -3.00
CA LYS A 128 4.83 17.73 -2.73
C LYS A 128 5.49 16.40 -3.07
N ARG A 129 4.71 15.42 -3.47
CA ARG A 129 5.23 14.10 -3.84
C ARG A 129 5.72 14.13 -5.28
N PRO A 130 6.80 13.37 -5.59
CA PRO A 130 7.26 13.25 -6.98
C PRO A 130 6.27 12.40 -7.79
N ASP A 131 6.31 12.57 -9.12
CA ASP A 131 5.60 11.69 -10.03
C ASP A 131 6.46 10.46 -10.29
N PHE A 132 5.89 9.27 -10.08
CA PHE A 132 6.54 8.00 -10.33
C PHE A 132 5.91 7.31 -11.54
N GLY A 133 6.66 6.41 -12.16
CA GLY A 133 6.17 5.52 -13.18
C GLY A 133 5.73 6.21 -14.44
N GLY A 134 6.30 7.33 -14.72
CA GLY A 134 6.00 8.19 -15.86
C GLY A 134 6.09 7.68 -17.19
#